data_c7495902220cf07da25a8ae42c62c6ee
#
_entry.id   c7495902220cf07da25a8ae42c62c6ee
#
_cell.length_a   1.000
_cell.length_b   1.000
_cell.length_c   1.000
_cell.angle_alpha   90.00
_cell.angle_beta   90.00
_cell.angle_gamma   90.00
#
_symmetry.space_group_name_H-M   'P 1'
#
loop_
_entity.id
_entity.type
_entity.pdbx_description
1 polymer ?
#
loop_
_entity_poly.entity_id
_entity_poly.type
_entity_poly.pdbx_seq_one_letter_code
_entity_poly.pdbx_strand_id
1 'polypeptide(L)'
;MIKIFRASFDVITGYNPEKMNERHWLDRIIFLESMAGVPGMVGGMQRHLKSLRTLETDNGWIHHLLQEAENERMHLFIFLTMRNHGAFFRLFVGVGQALFFNFYILMYFFSPKFSHRFVGYLEEEAVYTYTECIRMIDEGKLPLWKGKKAPEFANEYYGLDDSAKMRDVLLNVRADESVHRSVNHYFSDIPQFYHI
;
A
#
# COMPACT_ATOMS: atom_id res chain seq x y z
N MET A 1 -7.54 -17.51 5.52
CA MET A 1 -7.42 -17.15 4.08
C MET A 1 -6.17 -16.31 3.84
N ILE A 2 -6.00 -15.20 4.50
CA ILE A 2 -4.85 -14.28 4.31
C ILE A 2 -3.50 -14.91 4.65
N LYS A 3 -3.36 -15.69 5.72
CA LYS A 3 -2.11 -16.39 6.03
C LYS A 3 -1.64 -17.33 4.90
N ILE A 4 -2.59 -17.94 4.19
CA ILE A 4 -2.29 -18.80 3.03
C ILE A 4 -1.86 -17.93 1.85
N PHE A 5 -2.58 -16.82 1.58
CA PHE A 5 -2.22 -15.86 0.54
C PHE A 5 -0.82 -15.28 0.78
N ARG A 6 -0.55 -14.84 2.01
CA ARG A 6 0.78 -14.36 2.41
C ARG A 6 1.84 -15.43 2.20
N ALA A 7 1.65 -16.65 2.73
CA ALA A 7 2.63 -17.71 2.60
C ALA A 7 2.92 -18.04 1.12
N SER A 8 1.89 -18.06 0.27
CA SER A 8 2.06 -18.27 -1.17
C SER A 8 2.82 -17.11 -1.82
N PHE A 9 2.49 -15.88 -1.47
CA PHE A 9 3.16 -14.69 -1.98
C PHE A 9 4.63 -14.62 -1.50
N ASP A 10 4.89 -14.94 -0.24
CA ASP A 10 6.25 -14.97 0.31
C ASP A 10 7.11 -16.05 -0.36
N VAL A 11 6.54 -17.21 -0.67
CA VAL A 11 7.24 -18.26 -1.44
C VAL A 11 7.55 -17.81 -2.87
N ILE A 12 6.55 -17.22 -3.56
CA ILE A 12 6.71 -16.75 -4.95
C ILE A 12 7.73 -15.60 -5.03
N THR A 13 7.74 -14.70 -4.06
CA THR A 13 8.65 -13.54 -4.02
C THR A 13 9.98 -13.84 -3.33
N GLY A 14 10.15 -15.04 -2.77
CA GLY A 14 11.36 -15.39 -2.02
C GLY A 14 11.55 -14.57 -0.74
N TYR A 15 10.46 -14.08 -0.12
CA TYR A 15 10.53 -13.26 1.06
C TYR A 15 11.11 -14.02 2.25
N ASN A 16 12.24 -13.55 2.71
CA ASN A 16 12.87 -14.00 3.94
C ASN A 16 13.59 -12.80 4.56
N PRO A 17 12.99 -12.12 5.55
CA PRO A 17 13.54 -10.89 6.10
C PRO A 17 15.00 -11.06 6.58
N GLU A 18 15.35 -12.19 7.19
CA GLU A 18 16.70 -12.44 7.69
C GLU A 18 17.78 -12.54 6.57
N LYS A 19 17.37 -12.76 5.32
CA LYS A 19 18.25 -12.86 4.15
C LYS A 19 18.17 -11.65 3.22
N MET A 20 17.25 -10.72 3.49
CA MET A 20 17.05 -9.55 2.63
C MET A 20 18.04 -8.44 3.00
N ASN A 21 18.70 -7.88 1.98
CA ASN A 21 19.45 -6.64 2.08
C ASN A 21 18.57 -5.45 1.65
N GLU A 22 19.10 -4.23 1.76
CA GLU A 22 18.36 -2.98 1.45
C GLU A 22 17.82 -2.95 0.02
N ARG A 23 18.53 -3.56 -0.93
CA ARG A 23 18.08 -3.64 -2.33
C ARG A 23 16.83 -4.53 -2.45
N HIS A 24 16.83 -5.70 -1.81
CA HIS A 24 15.68 -6.61 -1.82
C HIS A 24 14.48 -5.99 -1.12
N TRP A 25 14.69 -5.30 -0.01
CA TRP A 25 13.64 -4.54 0.68
C TRP A 25 13.05 -3.47 -0.23
N LEU A 26 13.91 -2.68 -0.89
CA LEU A 26 13.47 -1.61 -1.78
C LEU A 26 12.67 -2.14 -2.98
N ASP A 27 13.16 -3.19 -3.64
CA ASP A 27 12.45 -3.81 -4.77
C ASP A 27 11.08 -4.36 -4.33
N ARG A 28 11.00 -4.99 -3.15
CA ARG A 28 9.74 -5.49 -2.57
C ARG A 28 8.79 -4.35 -2.26
N ILE A 29 9.23 -3.32 -1.55
CA ILE A 29 8.41 -2.16 -1.22
C ILE A 29 7.85 -1.52 -2.49
N ILE A 30 8.70 -1.19 -3.46
CA ILE A 30 8.26 -0.57 -4.72
C ILE A 30 7.23 -1.43 -5.46
N PHE A 31 7.40 -2.75 -5.46
CA PHE A 31 6.40 -3.65 -6.05
C PHE A 31 5.06 -3.58 -5.28
N LEU A 32 5.10 -3.69 -3.96
CA LEU A 32 3.89 -3.68 -3.13
C LEU A 32 3.14 -2.35 -3.23
N GLU A 33 3.82 -1.21 -3.10
CA GLU A 33 3.24 0.12 -3.24
C GLU A 33 2.62 0.36 -4.63
N SER A 34 3.25 -0.21 -5.68
CA SER A 34 2.67 -0.13 -7.02
C SER A 34 1.35 -0.90 -7.17
N MET A 35 1.10 -1.86 -6.29
CA MET A 35 -0.17 -2.61 -6.22
C MET A 35 -1.16 -1.95 -5.25
N ALA A 36 -0.67 -1.39 -4.13
CA ALA A 36 -1.49 -0.87 -3.04
C ALA A 36 -2.41 0.29 -3.46
N GLY A 37 -1.98 1.14 -4.40
CA GLY A 37 -2.85 2.20 -4.96
C GLY A 37 -4.03 1.71 -5.80
N VAL A 38 -4.08 0.43 -6.19
CA VAL A 38 -5.15 -0.11 -7.05
C VAL A 38 -6.50 -0.18 -6.33
N PRO A 39 -6.61 -0.72 -5.10
CA PRO A 39 -7.89 -0.86 -4.41
C PRO A 39 -8.65 0.45 -4.21
N GLY A 40 -7.98 1.47 -3.69
CA GLY A 40 -8.60 2.78 -3.46
C GLY A 40 -9.09 3.41 -4.76
N MET A 41 -8.30 3.35 -5.84
CA MET A 41 -8.68 3.87 -7.15
C MET A 41 -9.88 3.13 -7.75
N VAL A 42 -9.88 1.80 -7.71
CA VAL A 42 -10.97 0.97 -8.23
C VAL A 42 -12.24 1.16 -7.41
N GLY A 43 -12.14 1.14 -6.08
CA GLY A 43 -13.26 1.38 -5.19
C GLY A 43 -13.88 2.76 -5.40
N GLY A 44 -13.04 3.81 -5.41
CA GLY A 44 -13.45 5.19 -5.69
C GLY A 44 -14.15 5.32 -7.04
N MET A 45 -13.58 4.77 -8.10
CA MET A 45 -14.18 4.77 -9.44
C MET A 45 -15.56 4.07 -9.48
N GLN A 46 -15.66 2.86 -8.94
CA GLN A 46 -16.91 2.11 -8.98
C GLN A 46 -18.02 2.78 -8.17
N ARG A 47 -17.66 3.33 -6.98
CA ARG A 47 -18.60 4.08 -6.15
C ARG A 47 -19.02 5.39 -6.81
N HIS A 48 -18.09 6.11 -7.43
CA HIS A 48 -18.38 7.34 -8.17
C HIS A 48 -19.38 7.08 -9.29
N LEU A 49 -19.14 6.10 -10.14
CA LEU A 49 -20.06 5.74 -11.22
C LEU A 49 -21.42 5.24 -10.70
N LYS A 50 -21.46 4.55 -9.55
CA LYS A 50 -22.71 4.15 -8.92
C LYS A 50 -23.49 5.36 -8.43
N SER A 51 -22.86 6.26 -7.66
CA SER A 51 -23.49 7.48 -7.15
C SER A 51 -24.15 8.30 -8.28
N LEU A 52 -23.46 8.46 -9.42
CA LEU A 52 -24.01 9.18 -10.58
C LEU A 52 -25.24 8.50 -11.19
N ARG A 53 -25.24 7.17 -11.37
CA ARG A 53 -26.36 6.46 -12.00
C ARG A 53 -27.56 6.23 -11.10
N THR A 54 -27.33 6.19 -9.77
CA THR A 54 -28.42 6.03 -8.79
C THR A 54 -28.93 7.36 -8.23
N LEU A 55 -28.20 8.48 -8.50
CA LEU A 55 -28.46 9.80 -7.95
C LEU A 55 -28.45 9.82 -6.41
N GLU A 56 -27.60 8.99 -5.81
CA GLU A 56 -27.43 8.85 -4.36
C GLU A 56 -26.09 9.44 -3.89
N THR A 57 -26.07 9.95 -2.68
CA THR A 57 -24.83 10.42 -2.04
C THR A 57 -23.94 9.24 -1.65
N ASP A 58 -22.61 9.44 -1.67
CA ASP A 58 -21.64 8.43 -1.28
C ASP A 58 -21.13 8.60 0.16
N ASN A 59 -21.58 9.64 0.86
CA ASN A 59 -21.21 9.95 2.25
C ASN A 59 -19.69 10.07 2.51
N GLY A 60 -18.94 10.50 1.50
CA GLY A 60 -17.51 10.78 1.61
C GLY A 60 -16.58 9.59 1.35
N TRP A 61 -17.07 8.39 1.11
CA TRP A 61 -16.22 7.22 0.87
C TRP A 61 -15.33 7.36 -0.37
N ILE A 62 -15.88 7.94 -1.46
CA ILE A 62 -15.11 8.20 -2.68
C ILE A 62 -13.86 9.02 -2.34
N HIS A 63 -14.04 10.08 -1.53
CA HIS A 63 -12.94 10.95 -1.13
C HIS A 63 -11.87 10.16 -0.37
N HIS A 64 -12.25 9.38 0.64
CA HIS A 64 -11.31 8.57 1.43
C HIS A 64 -10.55 7.55 0.57
N LEU A 65 -11.24 6.87 -0.34
CA LEU A 65 -10.62 5.88 -1.23
C LEU A 65 -9.63 6.51 -2.20
N LEU A 66 -9.95 7.69 -2.73
CA LEU A 66 -9.03 8.42 -3.61
C LEU A 66 -7.84 9.00 -2.84
N GLN A 67 -8.03 9.44 -1.59
CA GLN A 67 -6.92 9.86 -0.72
C GLN A 67 -5.99 8.68 -0.39
N GLU A 68 -6.54 7.50 -0.07
CA GLU A 68 -5.76 6.27 0.13
C GLU A 68 -4.93 5.96 -1.11
N ALA A 69 -5.55 5.89 -2.30
CA ALA A 69 -4.84 5.62 -3.54
C ALA A 69 -3.74 6.66 -3.85
N GLU A 70 -3.97 7.93 -3.54
CA GLU A 70 -2.97 8.99 -3.72
C GLU A 70 -1.83 8.87 -2.69
N ASN A 71 -2.12 8.51 -1.46
CA ASN A 71 -1.12 8.31 -0.42
C ASN A 71 -0.20 7.12 -0.78
N GLU A 72 -0.75 5.99 -1.27
CA GLU A 72 0.02 4.86 -1.78
C GLU A 72 0.96 5.27 -2.94
N ARG A 73 0.46 6.12 -3.83
CA ARG A 73 1.29 6.67 -4.91
C ARG A 73 2.43 7.55 -4.38
N MET A 74 2.22 8.28 -3.30
CA MET A 74 3.28 9.07 -2.66
C MET A 74 4.31 8.16 -1.97
N HIS A 75 3.88 7.10 -1.29
CA HIS A 75 4.79 6.06 -0.78
C HIS A 75 5.67 5.50 -1.90
N LEU A 76 5.06 5.08 -3.00
CA LEU A 76 5.80 4.61 -4.17
C LEU A 76 6.84 5.62 -4.64
N PHE A 77 6.49 6.90 -4.76
CA PHE A 77 7.43 7.94 -5.23
C PHE A 77 8.60 8.16 -4.29
N ILE A 78 8.37 8.14 -2.98
CA ILE A 78 9.44 8.21 -1.98
C ILE A 78 10.51 7.14 -2.27
N PHE A 79 10.10 5.88 -2.45
CA PHE A 79 11.03 4.77 -2.68
C PHE A 79 11.63 4.76 -4.09
N LEU A 80 10.91 5.23 -5.10
CA LEU A 80 11.42 5.36 -6.47
C LEU A 80 12.57 6.37 -6.58
N THR A 81 12.63 7.40 -5.72
CA THR A 81 13.77 8.32 -5.67
C THR A 81 15.07 7.65 -5.27
N MET A 82 14.99 6.50 -4.61
CA MET A 82 16.15 5.79 -4.08
C MET A 82 16.81 4.85 -5.10
N ARG A 83 16.12 4.49 -6.17
CA ARG A 83 16.64 3.58 -7.18
C ARG A 83 15.90 3.67 -8.52
N ASN A 84 16.66 3.69 -9.58
CA ASN A 84 16.12 3.53 -10.92
C ASN A 84 16.02 2.05 -11.30
N HIS A 85 14.83 1.62 -11.73
CA HIS A 85 14.53 0.24 -12.11
C HIS A 85 14.59 0.06 -13.63
N GLY A 86 15.16 -1.07 -14.07
CA GLY A 86 15.26 -1.42 -15.48
C GLY A 86 13.89 -1.80 -16.10
N ALA A 87 13.86 -1.89 -17.42
CA ALA A 87 12.65 -2.19 -18.19
C ALA A 87 11.97 -3.52 -17.79
N PHE A 88 12.76 -4.54 -17.45
CA PHE A 88 12.22 -5.84 -17.01
C PHE A 88 11.41 -5.73 -15.72
N PHE A 89 11.92 -5.04 -14.71
CA PHE A 89 11.18 -4.82 -13.45
C PHE A 89 9.91 -4.01 -13.70
N ARG A 90 9.97 -2.97 -14.53
CA ARG A 90 8.80 -2.17 -14.90
C ARG A 90 7.74 -3.00 -15.63
N LEU A 91 8.15 -3.89 -16.53
CA LEU A 91 7.24 -4.82 -17.19
C LEU A 91 6.57 -5.76 -16.17
N PHE A 92 7.36 -6.31 -15.24
CA PHE A 92 6.86 -7.18 -14.17
C PHE A 92 5.82 -6.47 -13.29
N VAL A 93 6.09 -5.23 -12.87
CA VAL A 93 5.14 -4.37 -12.15
C VAL A 93 3.87 -4.15 -13.00
N GLY A 94 4.01 -3.78 -14.27
CA GLY A 94 2.87 -3.52 -15.15
C GLY A 94 1.97 -4.74 -15.35
N VAL A 95 2.55 -5.93 -15.53
CA VAL A 95 1.78 -7.18 -15.63
C VAL A 95 1.09 -7.50 -14.30
N GLY A 96 1.80 -7.40 -13.17
CA GLY A 96 1.23 -7.63 -11.84
C GLY A 96 0.06 -6.68 -11.56
N GLN A 97 0.23 -5.39 -11.86
CA GLN A 97 -0.82 -4.38 -11.69
C GLN A 97 -2.04 -4.65 -12.57
N ALA A 98 -1.83 -5.02 -13.86
CA ALA A 98 -2.94 -5.35 -14.76
C ALA A 98 -3.73 -6.57 -14.26
N LEU A 99 -3.06 -7.62 -13.78
CA LEU A 99 -3.72 -8.79 -13.21
C LEU A 99 -4.48 -8.45 -11.93
N PHE A 100 -3.86 -7.71 -11.02
CA PHE A 100 -4.48 -7.31 -9.75
C PHE A 100 -5.65 -6.35 -9.98
N PHE A 101 -5.54 -5.38 -10.89
CA PHE A 101 -6.62 -4.47 -11.27
C PHE A 101 -7.85 -5.25 -11.76
N ASN A 102 -7.67 -6.17 -12.72
CA ASN A 102 -8.79 -6.95 -13.27
C ASN A 102 -9.42 -7.87 -12.21
N PHE A 103 -8.61 -8.49 -11.35
CA PHE A 103 -9.11 -9.27 -10.23
C PHE A 103 -9.92 -8.40 -9.26
N TYR A 104 -9.36 -7.26 -8.85
CA TYR A 104 -9.96 -6.41 -7.83
C TYR A 104 -11.23 -5.71 -8.32
N ILE A 105 -11.28 -5.25 -9.59
CA ILE A 105 -12.49 -4.61 -10.16
C ILE A 105 -13.67 -5.57 -10.17
N LEU A 106 -13.45 -6.85 -10.51
CA LEU A 106 -14.50 -7.87 -10.47
C LEU A 106 -14.90 -8.17 -9.03
N MET A 107 -13.95 -8.35 -8.13
CA MET A 107 -14.21 -8.61 -6.72
C MET A 107 -15.02 -7.47 -6.08
N TYR A 108 -14.66 -6.22 -6.34
CA TYR A 108 -15.38 -5.04 -5.82
C TYR A 108 -16.78 -4.93 -6.41
N PHE A 109 -16.94 -5.22 -7.69
CA PHE A 109 -18.25 -5.22 -8.36
C PHE A 109 -19.23 -6.21 -7.71
N PHE A 110 -18.77 -7.42 -7.37
CA PHE A 110 -19.62 -8.43 -6.74
C PHE A 110 -19.83 -8.22 -5.24
N SER A 111 -18.82 -7.75 -4.52
CA SER A 111 -18.89 -7.58 -3.07
C SER A 111 -17.94 -6.49 -2.54
N PRO A 112 -18.36 -5.22 -2.54
CA PRO A 112 -17.58 -4.14 -1.94
C PRO A 112 -17.19 -4.42 -0.49
N LYS A 113 -18.11 -4.98 0.30
CA LYS A 113 -17.89 -5.36 1.70
C LYS A 113 -16.72 -6.34 1.85
N PHE A 114 -16.70 -7.39 1.03
CA PHE A 114 -15.61 -8.37 1.03
C PHE A 114 -14.31 -7.74 0.55
N SER A 115 -14.37 -6.87 -0.45
CA SER A 115 -13.19 -6.20 -1.00
C SER A 115 -12.53 -5.29 0.03
N HIS A 116 -13.30 -4.50 0.78
CA HIS A 116 -12.77 -3.70 1.88
C HIS A 116 -12.17 -4.58 2.98
N ARG A 117 -12.83 -5.70 3.34
CA ARG A 117 -12.25 -6.63 4.31
C ARG A 117 -10.93 -7.23 3.82
N PHE A 118 -10.85 -7.57 2.56
CA PHE A 118 -9.64 -8.09 1.93
C PHE A 118 -8.50 -7.07 1.98
N VAL A 119 -8.78 -5.79 1.60
CA VAL A 119 -7.79 -4.71 1.70
C VAL A 119 -7.37 -4.48 3.15
N GLY A 120 -8.31 -4.39 4.09
CA GLY A 120 -7.97 -4.23 5.51
C GLY A 120 -6.95 -5.27 6.00
N TYR A 121 -7.03 -6.49 5.49
CA TYR A 121 -6.04 -7.52 5.79
C TYR A 121 -4.73 -7.35 5.00
N LEU A 122 -4.76 -6.85 3.77
CA LEU A 122 -3.53 -6.52 3.05
C LEU A 122 -2.74 -5.44 3.80
N GLU A 123 -3.43 -4.44 4.34
CA GLU A 123 -2.82 -3.39 5.14
C GLU A 123 -2.28 -3.89 6.49
N GLU A 124 -2.90 -4.91 7.11
CA GLU A 124 -2.29 -5.58 8.27
C GLU A 124 -0.92 -6.17 7.91
N GLU A 125 -0.80 -6.76 6.72
CA GLU A 125 0.46 -7.33 6.24
C GLU A 125 1.46 -6.23 5.84
N ALA A 126 1.01 -5.09 5.34
CA ALA A 126 1.86 -3.92 5.08
C ALA A 126 2.44 -3.39 6.41
N VAL A 127 1.61 -3.16 7.43
CA VAL A 127 2.05 -2.76 8.78
C VAL A 127 3.08 -3.74 9.34
N TYR A 128 2.84 -5.05 9.19
CA TYR A 128 3.81 -6.07 9.63
C TYR A 128 5.13 -5.96 8.86
N THR A 129 5.07 -5.84 7.53
CA THR A 129 6.25 -5.75 6.66
C THR A 129 7.12 -4.54 7.02
N TYR A 130 6.51 -3.36 7.18
CA TYR A 130 7.22 -2.16 7.62
C TYR A 130 7.79 -2.29 9.04
N THR A 131 7.07 -2.93 9.95
CA THR A 131 7.56 -3.21 11.30
C THR A 131 8.81 -4.08 11.27
N GLU A 132 8.83 -5.14 10.45
CA GLU A 132 10.02 -5.99 10.28
C GLU A 132 11.19 -5.24 9.64
N CYS A 133 10.93 -4.40 8.64
CA CYS A 133 11.95 -3.58 8.02
C CYS A 133 12.61 -2.61 9.03
N ILE A 134 11.80 -1.94 9.86
CA ILE A 134 12.27 -1.05 10.93
C ILE A 134 13.10 -1.84 11.96
N ARG A 135 12.62 -3.01 12.38
CA ARG A 135 13.37 -3.91 13.30
C ARG A 135 14.76 -4.26 12.73
N MET A 136 14.83 -4.59 11.45
CA MET A 136 16.10 -4.91 10.79
C MET A 136 17.08 -3.74 10.76
N ILE A 137 16.58 -2.51 10.61
CA ILE A 137 17.41 -1.30 10.73
C ILE A 137 17.92 -1.13 12.16
N ASP A 138 17.03 -1.28 13.16
CA ASP A 138 17.36 -1.10 14.57
C ASP A 138 18.39 -2.13 15.06
N GLU A 139 18.28 -3.39 14.58
CA GLU A 139 19.25 -4.46 14.84
C GLU A 139 20.57 -4.30 14.04
N GLY A 140 20.66 -3.33 13.14
CA GLY A 140 21.86 -3.09 12.33
C GLY A 140 22.04 -4.08 11.17
N LYS A 141 21.01 -4.86 10.84
CA LYS A 141 21.02 -5.81 9.71
C LYS A 141 20.86 -5.13 8.34
N LEU A 142 20.45 -3.86 8.33
CA LEU A 142 20.38 -3.00 7.15
C LEU A 142 21.36 -1.81 7.31
N PRO A 143 22.67 -2.06 7.22
CA PRO A 143 23.67 -1.06 7.56
C PRO A 143 23.65 0.17 6.63
N LEU A 144 23.26 0.01 5.36
CA LEU A 144 23.16 1.13 4.41
C LEU A 144 21.97 2.06 4.71
N TRP A 145 20.95 1.58 5.42
CA TRP A 145 19.80 2.39 5.83
C TRP A 145 19.95 2.93 7.27
N LYS A 146 20.82 2.31 8.07
CA LYS A 146 21.13 2.80 9.41
C LYS A 146 21.81 4.15 9.32
N GLY A 147 21.14 5.21 9.68
CA GLY A 147 21.66 6.59 9.60
C GLY A 147 21.56 7.25 8.23
N LYS A 148 21.04 6.58 7.19
CA LYS A 148 20.76 7.19 5.91
C LYS A 148 19.72 8.30 6.07
N LYS A 149 20.01 9.48 5.53
CA LYS A 149 19.03 10.58 5.48
C LYS A 149 17.77 10.18 4.73
N ALA A 150 16.65 10.70 5.16
CA ALA A 150 15.39 10.59 4.45
C ALA A 150 15.54 11.16 3.03
N PRO A 151 14.88 10.58 2.01
CA PRO A 151 14.75 11.20 0.72
C PRO A 151 14.09 12.59 0.83
N GLU A 152 14.56 13.56 0.06
CA GLU A 152 14.01 14.92 0.05
C GLU A 152 12.49 14.92 -0.20
N PHE A 153 12.03 14.11 -1.15
CA PHE A 153 10.62 13.93 -1.42
C PHE A 153 9.81 13.47 -0.19
N ALA A 154 10.39 12.63 0.67
CA ALA A 154 9.75 12.21 1.92
C ALA A 154 9.69 13.35 2.95
N ASN A 155 10.75 14.16 3.02
CA ASN A 155 10.77 15.33 3.91
C ASN A 155 9.70 16.35 3.50
N GLU A 156 9.56 16.62 2.21
CA GLU A 156 8.52 17.50 1.69
C GLU A 156 7.11 16.96 1.95
N TYR A 157 6.90 15.68 1.65
CA TYR A 157 5.57 15.07 1.77
C TYR A 157 5.08 14.98 3.21
N TYR A 158 5.96 14.54 4.13
CA TYR A 158 5.61 14.35 5.55
C TYR A 158 5.92 15.57 6.43
N GLY A 159 6.53 16.61 5.88
CA GLY A 159 6.98 17.77 6.67
C GLY A 159 8.07 17.40 7.69
N LEU A 160 8.99 16.49 7.33
CA LEU A 160 10.03 16.04 8.23
C LEU A 160 11.18 17.04 8.30
N ASP A 161 11.91 17.02 9.40
CA ASP A 161 13.12 17.80 9.59
C ASP A 161 14.26 17.30 8.69
N ASP A 162 15.18 18.18 8.30
CA ASP A 162 16.35 17.86 7.47
C ASP A 162 17.31 16.82 8.08
N SER A 163 17.20 16.59 9.38
CA SER A 163 17.93 15.54 10.10
C SER A 163 17.26 14.19 10.07
N ALA A 164 16.02 14.10 9.54
CA ALA A 164 15.24 12.86 9.48
C ALA A 164 15.99 11.78 8.70
N LYS A 165 15.76 10.55 9.11
CA LYS A 165 16.41 9.37 8.57
C LYS A 165 15.41 8.43 7.89
N MET A 166 15.94 7.48 7.15
CA MET A 166 15.14 6.43 6.49
C MET A 166 14.18 5.72 7.45
N ARG A 167 14.61 5.52 8.70
CA ARG A 167 13.79 4.94 9.77
C ARG A 167 12.53 5.78 10.04
N ASP A 168 12.65 7.10 10.04
CA ASP A 168 11.53 8.02 10.31
C ASP A 168 10.52 7.98 9.15
N VAL A 169 11.02 7.88 7.91
CA VAL A 169 10.16 7.68 6.73
C VAL A 169 9.34 6.39 6.86
N LEU A 170 9.99 5.26 7.18
CA LEU A 170 9.30 3.97 7.33
C LEU A 170 8.29 3.98 8.49
N LEU A 171 8.54 4.78 9.54
CA LEU A 171 7.57 4.96 10.63
C LEU A 171 6.32 5.71 10.16
N ASN A 172 6.46 6.74 9.33
CA ASN A 172 5.34 7.50 8.79
C ASN A 172 4.54 6.64 7.80
N VAL A 173 5.20 6.00 6.84
CA VAL A 173 4.51 5.06 5.92
C VAL A 173 3.74 4.01 6.71
N ARG A 174 4.36 3.34 7.69
CA ARG A 174 3.68 2.35 8.54
C ARG A 174 2.47 2.95 9.29
N ALA A 175 2.52 4.20 9.69
CA ALA A 175 1.38 4.87 10.34
C ALA A 175 0.22 5.04 9.36
N ASP A 176 0.50 5.44 8.10
CA ASP A 176 -0.50 5.55 7.05
C ASP A 176 -1.15 4.18 6.76
N GLU A 177 -0.37 3.10 6.61
CA GLU A 177 -0.88 1.74 6.44
C GLU A 177 -1.83 1.31 7.59
N SER A 178 -1.50 1.75 8.82
CA SER A 178 -2.36 1.50 9.99
C SER A 178 -3.70 2.23 9.90
N VAL A 179 -3.72 3.41 9.30
CA VAL A 179 -4.96 4.17 9.02
C VAL A 179 -5.75 3.49 7.92
N HIS A 180 -5.12 3.14 6.77
CA HIS A 180 -5.75 2.44 5.66
C HIS A 180 -6.39 1.13 6.12
N ARG A 181 -5.66 0.33 6.92
CA ARG A 181 -6.19 -0.88 7.56
C ARG A 181 -7.48 -0.59 8.33
N SER A 182 -7.46 0.42 9.19
CA SER A 182 -8.58 0.73 10.07
C SER A 182 -9.79 1.22 9.28
N VAL A 183 -9.58 2.06 8.28
CA VAL A 183 -10.62 2.57 7.37
C VAL A 183 -11.25 1.43 6.58
N ASN A 184 -10.44 0.54 5.98
CA ASN A 184 -10.97 -0.56 5.19
C ASN A 184 -11.74 -1.59 6.03
N HIS A 185 -11.29 -1.92 7.25
CA HIS A 185 -12.08 -2.73 8.17
C HIS A 185 -13.39 -2.05 8.54
N TYR A 186 -13.37 -0.75 8.86
CA TYR A 186 -14.58 0.02 9.14
C TYR A 186 -15.54 -0.01 7.95
N PHE A 187 -15.05 0.25 6.73
CA PHE A 187 -15.87 0.20 5.51
C PHE A 187 -16.47 -1.19 5.26
N SER A 188 -15.80 -2.25 5.69
CA SER A 188 -16.37 -3.60 5.59
C SER A 188 -17.44 -3.90 6.63
N ASP A 189 -17.50 -3.16 7.74
CA ASP A 189 -18.44 -3.43 8.83
C ASP A 189 -19.75 -2.65 8.72
N ILE A 190 -19.73 -1.50 8.04
CA ILE A 190 -20.92 -0.65 7.89
C ILE A 190 -21.68 -0.94 6.59
N PRO A 191 -22.96 -0.51 6.48
CA PRO A 191 -23.73 -0.61 5.24
C PRO A 191 -23.02 0.10 4.09
N GLN A 192 -22.96 -0.55 2.94
CA GLN A 192 -22.20 -0.09 1.77
C GLN A 192 -22.84 1.12 1.06
N PHE A 193 -24.13 1.36 1.30
CA PHE A 193 -24.87 2.47 0.74
C PHE A 193 -25.98 2.85 1.71
N TYR A 194 -26.19 4.14 1.84
CA TYR A 194 -27.34 4.70 2.57
C TYR A 194 -28.36 5.11 1.50
N HIS A 195 -29.59 4.61 1.64
CA HIS A 195 -30.73 5.18 0.94
C HIS A 195 -31.16 6.42 1.70
N ILE A 196 -31.26 7.55 1.03
CA ILE A 196 -31.85 8.78 1.57
C ILE A 196 -33.37 8.68 1.41
#